data_edb95af39b25ffc22c87b16bc2b276d2
#
_entry.id   edb95af39b25ffc22c87b16bc2b276d2
#
_cell.length_a   1.000
_cell.length_b   1.000
_cell.length_c   1.000
_cell.angle_alpha   90.00
_cell.angle_beta   90.00
_cell.angle_gamma   90.00
#
_symmetry.space_group_name_H-M   'P 1'
#
loop_
_entity.id
_entity.type
_entity.pdbx_description
1 polymer ?
#
loop_
_entity_poly.entity_id
_entity_poly.type
_entity_poly.pdbx_seq_one_letter_code
_entity_poly.pdbx_strand_id
1 'polypeptide(L)'
;YEEVALSLQKAGMPEEKVRQKVEDTLKICGLYPFRNWPVSALSFGQKKRVTIASVLVQDPELIILDEPTAGQDFRHYTEIMEFLRGLNEKGVTVVMITHDMHLMLEYTPRALVFADGRLIADRSAAAVLCDPQLIRQAALKETSLFTLANQLGISPAEEFVQRFIEEDREVRSHGR
;
A
#
# COMPACT_ATOMS: atom_id res chain seq x y z
N TYR A 1 17.25 -9.34 11.61
CA TYR A 1 18.44 -8.65 11.07
C TYR A 1 18.96 -9.34 9.80
N GLU A 2 19.29 -10.63 9.87
CA GLU A 2 19.97 -11.38 8.80
C GLU A 2 19.21 -11.37 7.48
N GLU A 3 17.90 -11.55 7.50
CA GLU A 3 17.05 -11.51 6.31
C GLU A 3 17.15 -10.17 5.55
N VAL A 4 17.26 -9.06 6.28
CA VAL A 4 17.36 -7.71 5.69
C VAL A 4 18.80 -7.44 5.22
N ALA A 5 19.82 -7.97 5.92
CA ALA A 5 21.22 -7.78 5.58
C ALA A 5 21.66 -8.55 4.32
N LEU A 6 20.96 -9.65 4.00
CA LEU A 6 21.40 -10.65 3.02
C LEU A 6 21.74 -10.08 1.65
N SER A 7 20.93 -9.15 1.13
CA SER A 7 21.15 -8.54 -0.18
C SER A 7 22.43 -7.69 -0.23
N LEU A 8 22.68 -6.92 0.82
CA LEU A 8 23.85 -6.05 0.92
C LEU A 8 25.13 -6.86 1.13
N GLN A 9 25.07 -7.94 1.93
CA GLN A 9 26.19 -8.86 2.12
C GLN A 9 26.58 -9.56 0.82
N LYS A 10 25.60 -10.03 0.04
CA LYS A 10 25.84 -10.64 -1.27
C LYS A 10 26.42 -9.64 -2.28
N ALA A 11 26.10 -8.37 -2.14
CA ALA A 11 26.69 -7.30 -2.96
C ALA A 11 28.12 -6.93 -2.53
N GLY A 12 28.70 -7.57 -1.51
CA GLY A 12 30.06 -7.32 -1.04
C GLY A 12 30.24 -6.01 -0.28
N MET A 13 29.14 -5.46 0.26
CA MET A 13 29.22 -4.21 1.04
C MET A 13 30.00 -4.43 2.34
N PRO A 14 30.87 -3.49 2.77
CA PRO A 14 31.58 -3.58 4.06
C PRO A 14 30.61 -3.73 5.23
N GLU A 15 30.94 -4.60 6.19
CA GLU A 15 30.08 -5.01 7.31
C GLU A 15 29.51 -3.82 8.11
N GLU A 16 30.36 -2.82 8.38
CA GLU A 16 29.94 -1.60 9.09
C GLU A 16 28.84 -0.83 8.36
N LYS A 17 28.94 -0.73 7.02
CA LYS A 17 27.91 -0.08 6.19
C LYS A 17 26.64 -0.92 6.13
N VAL A 18 26.77 -2.26 6.05
CA VAL A 18 25.62 -3.18 6.12
C VAL A 18 24.87 -2.96 7.43
N ARG A 19 25.59 -2.97 8.56
CA ARG A 19 25.01 -2.77 9.88
C ARG A 19 24.23 -1.46 9.97
N GLN A 20 24.85 -0.35 9.57
CA GLN A 20 24.21 0.96 9.60
C GLN A 20 22.92 0.99 8.77
N LYS A 21 22.98 0.56 7.51
CA LYS A 21 21.82 0.55 6.61
C LYS A 21 20.68 -0.34 7.12
N VAL A 22 21.01 -1.53 7.60
CA VAL A 22 20.01 -2.46 8.14
C VAL A 22 19.34 -1.89 9.38
N GLU A 23 20.10 -1.34 10.32
CA GLU A 23 19.52 -0.74 11.53
C GLU A 23 18.61 0.45 11.19
N ASP A 24 19.01 1.31 10.28
CA ASP A 24 18.20 2.45 9.86
C ASP A 24 16.92 2.00 9.15
N THR A 25 17.02 1.01 8.26
CA THR A 25 15.86 0.41 7.59
C THR A 25 14.90 -0.24 8.60
N LEU A 26 15.44 -1.00 9.57
CA LEU A 26 14.62 -1.62 10.61
C LEU A 26 13.90 -0.58 11.50
N LYS A 27 14.52 0.58 11.77
CA LYS A 27 13.87 1.71 12.48
C LYS A 27 12.72 2.27 11.66
N ILE A 28 12.94 2.51 10.36
CA ILE A 28 11.89 3.00 9.43
C ILE A 28 10.70 2.03 9.38
N CYS A 29 10.98 0.72 9.37
CA CYS A 29 9.96 -0.32 9.33
C CYS A 29 9.31 -0.63 10.69
N GLY A 30 9.75 0.00 11.79
CA GLY A 30 9.27 -0.29 13.14
C GLY A 30 9.67 -1.68 13.65
N LEU A 31 10.73 -2.26 13.09
CA LEU A 31 11.21 -3.61 13.39
C LEU A 31 12.46 -3.62 14.29
N TYR A 32 13.07 -2.48 14.57
CA TYR A 32 14.31 -2.41 15.33
C TYR A 32 14.27 -3.09 16.71
N PRO A 33 13.18 -3.02 17.50
CA PRO A 33 13.07 -3.74 18.77
C PRO A 33 13.13 -5.28 18.60
N PHE A 34 12.76 -5.77 17.42
CA PHE A 34 12.68 -7.20 17.09
C PHE A 34 13.87 -7.71 16.27
N ARG A 35 14.92 -6.90 16.09
CA ARG A 35 16.05 -7.19 15.18
C ARG A 35 16.79 -8.51 15.47
N ASN A 36 16.77 -8.96 16.73
CA ASN A 36 17.41 -10.21 17.17
C ASN A 36 16.40 -11.37 17.27
N TRP A 37 15.13 -11.16 16.92
CA TRP A 37 14.14 -12.21 16.99
C TRP A 37 14.16 -13.06 15.72
N PRO A 38 13.93 -14.38 15.84
CA PRO A 38 13.74 -15.20 14.65
C PRO A 38 12.46 -14.77 13.92
N VAL A 39 12.47 -14.79 12.60
CA VAL A 39 11.32 -14.39 11.77
C VAL A 39 10.06 -15.22 12.11
N SER A 40 10.24 -16.48 12.50
CA SER A 40 9.15 -17.36 12.93
C SER A 40 8.34 -16.82 14.11
N ALA A 41 8.98 -16.09 15.03
CA ALA A 41 8.35 -15.52 16.23
C ALA A 41 7.63 -14.18 15.98
N LEU A 42 7.77 -13.62 14.79
CA LEU A 42 7.13 -12.35 14.41
C LEU A 42 5.65 -12.56 14.06
N SER A 43 4.84 -11.52 14.30
CA SER A 43 3.46 -11.48 13.81
C SER A 43 3.42 -11.45 12.28
N PHE A 44 2.25 -11.73 11.70
CA PHE A 44 2.11 -11.72 10.25
C PHE A 44 2.43 -10.35 9.64
N GLY A 45 1.92 -9.25 10.21
CA GLY A 45 2.22 -7.89 9.77
C GLY A 45 3.71 -7.54 9.89
N GLN A 46 4.36 -7.99 10.98
CA GLN A 46 5.81 -7.82 11.13
C GLN A 46 6.59 -8.61 10.07
N LYS A 47 6.17 -9.85 9.73
CA LYS A 47 6.79 -10.63 8.64
C LYS A 47 6.67 -9.92 7.30
N LYS A 48 5.51 -9.35 6.98
CA LYS A 48 5.33 -8.52 5.76
C LYS A 48 6.28 -7.32 5.77
N ARG A 49 6.43 -6.62 6.90
CA ARG A 49 7.39 -5.51 7.02
C ARG A 49 8.85 -5.98 6.87
N VAL A 50 9.21 -7.19 7.31
CA VAL A 50 10.54 -7.76 7.05
C VAL A 50 10.77 -7.93 5.55
N THR A 51 9.79 -8.46 4.82
CA THR A 51 9.87 -8.59 3.36
C THR A 51 10.06 -7.24 2.67
N ILE A 52 9.33 -6.22 3.11
CA ILE A 52 9.50 -4.85 2.58
C ILE A 52 10.88 -4.29 2.96
N ALA A 53 11.32 -4.49 4.20
CA ALA A 53 12.62 -4.03 4.69
C ALA A 53 13.79 -4.66 3.90
N SER A 54 13.69 -5.94 3.49
CA SER A 54 14.74 -6.61 2.70
C SER A 54 14.91 -6.03 1.28
N VAL A 55 13.90 -5.34 0.77
CA VAL A 55 13.99 -4.58 -0.49
C VAL A 55 14.40 -3.13 -0.19
N LEU A 56 13.77 -2.50 0.80
CA LEU A 56 13.98 -1.09 1.15
C LEU A 56 15.42 -0.78 1.55
N VAL A 57 16.14 -1.74 2.14
CA VAL A 57 17.55 -1.60 2.55
C VAL A 57 18.50 -1.27 1.38
N GLN A 58 18.05 -1.51 0.15
CA GLN A 58 18.79 -1.20 -1.07
C GLN A 58 18.56 0.23 -1.57
N ASP A 59 17.80 1.07 -0.82
CA ASP A 59 17.40 2.45 -1.17
C ASP A 59 16.69 2.55 -2.54
N PRO A 60 15.65 1.75 -2.80
CA PRO A 60 14.95 1.82 -4.07
C PRO A 60 14.14 3.12 -4.17
N GLU A 61 14.13 3.72 -5.36
CA GLU A 61 13.25 4.85 -5.69
C GLU A 61 11.80 4.40 -5.94
N LEU A 62 11.62 3.13 -6.29
CA LEU A 62 10.35 2.50 -6.63
C LEU A 62 10.22 1.13 -5.97
N ILE A 63 9.08 0.89 -5.33
CA ILE A 63 8.69 -0.44 -4.81
C ILE A 63 7.40 -0.87 -5.49
N ILE A 64 7.38 -2.10 -6.00
CA ILE A 64 6.19 -2.74 -6.56
C ILE A 64 5.74 -3.84 -5.60
N LEU A 65 4.49 -3.79 -5.18
CA LEU A 65 3.88 -4.73 -4.25
C LEU A 65 2.70 -5.43 -4.91
N ASP A 66 2.73 -6.75 -4.89
CA ASP A 66 1.64 -7.59 -5.38
C ASP A 66 0.79 -8.05 -4.19
N GLU A 67 -0.48 -7.67 -4.18
CA GLU A 67 -1.46 -7.97 -3.14
C GLU A 67 -0.92 -7.79 -1.69
N PRO A 68 -0.43 -6.58 -1.32
CA PRO A 68 0.28 -6.40 -0.05
C PRO A 68 -0.59 -6.67 1.18
N THR A 69 -1.91 -6.60 1.04
CA THR A 69 -2.89 -6.76 2.14
C THR A 69 -3.69 -8.05 2.07
N ALA A 70 -3.42 -8.92 1.09
CA ALA A 70 -4.16 -10.16 0.93
C ALA A 70 -4.14 -11.04 2.21
N GLY A 71 -5.32 -11.52 2.62
CA GLY A 71 -5.47 -12.38 3.79
C GLY A 71 -5.28 -11.69 5.14
N GLN A 72 -5.31 -10.35 5.18
CA GLN A 72 -5.21 -9.57 6.40
C GLN A 72 -6.59 -9.25 6.99
N ASP A 73 -6.67 -9.19 8.33
CA ASP A 73 -7.77 -8.49 9.00
C ASP A 73 -7.61 -6.97 8.85
N PHE A 74 -8.66 -6.23 9.16
CA PHE A 74 -8.70 -4.77 8.99
C PHE A 74 -7.59 -4.03 9.74
N ARG A 75 -7.20 -4.51 10.93
CA ARG A 75 -6.15 -3.89 11.73
C ARG A 75 -4.78 -4.01 11.07
N HIS A 76 -4.41 -5.24 10.67
CA HIS A 76 -3.14 -5.50 10.00
C HIS A 76 -3.08 -4.85 8.62
N TYR A 77 -4.20 -4.85 7.89
CA TYR A 77 -4.39 -4.11 6.65
C TYR A 77 -4.01 -2.63 6.84
N THR A 78 -4.66 -1.95 7.80
CA THR A 78 -4.41 -0.52 8.06
C THR A 78 -2.96 -0.27 8.46
N GLU A 79 -2.37 -1.10 9.32
CA GLU A 79 -0.97 -0.97 9.75
C GLU A 79 0.01 -1.05 8.56
N ILE A 80 -0.25 -1.93 7.58
CA ILE A 80 0.59 -2.06 6.38
C ILE A 80 0.41 -0.84 5.48
N MET A 81 -0.82 -0.40 5.26
CA MET A 81 -1.09 0.72 4.36
C MET A 81 -0.56 2.05 4.91
N GLU A 82 -0.73 2.31 6.20
CA GLU A 82 -0.15 3.50 6.84
C GLU A 82 1.39 3.48 6.79
N PHE A 83 1.98 2.31 6.94
CA PHE A 83 3.43 2.16 6.77
C PHE A 83 3.88 2.49 5.34
N LEU A 84 3.18 1.97 4.31
CA LEU A 84 3.49 2.25 2.90
C LEU A 84 3.28 3.72 2.56
N ARG A 85 2.24 4.36 3.11
CA ARG A 85 2.04 5.80 2.98
C ARG A 85 3.21 6.58 3.55
N GLY A 86 3.68 6.22 4.75
CA GLY A 86 4.85 6.86 5.36
C GLY A 86 6.15 6.68 4.57
N LEU A 87 6.31 5.60 3.79
CA LEU A 87 7.42 5.44 2.84
C LEU A 87 7.26 6.39 1.64
N ASN A 88 6.05 6.51 1.11
CA ASN A 88 5.76 7.40 -0.01
C ASN A 88 6.00 8.88 0.36
N GLU A 89 5.57 9.31 1.55
CA GLU A 89 5.84 10.65 2.09
C GLU A 89 7.33 10.95 2.23
N LYS A 90 8.18 9.92 2.37
CA LYS A 90 9.65 10.03 2.38
C LYS A 90 10.28 9.98 0.99
N GLY A 91 9.48 9.97 -0.07
CA GLY A 91 9.93 10.04 -1.46
C GLY A 91 10.05 8.70 -2.18
N VAL A 92 9.72 7.57 -1.55
CA VAL A 92 9.68 6.27 -2.23
C VAL A 92 8.40 6.16 -3.07
N THR A 93 8.53 5.90 -4.36
CA THR A 93 7.37 5.62 -5.21
C THR A 93 6.83 4.22 -4.89
N VAL A 94 5.55 4.13 -4.54
CA VAL A 94 4.89 2.85 -4.23
C VAL A 94 3.86 2.54 -5.30
N VAL A 95 4.04 1.40 -5.97
CA VAL A 95 3.07 0.83 -6.91
C VAL A 95 2.50 -0.43 -6.30
N MET A 96 1.17 -0.53 -6.25
CA MET A 96 0.47 -1.70 -5.74
C MET A 96 -0.36 -2.35 -6.84
N ILE A 97 -0.25 -3.65 -6.97
CA ILE A 97 -1.16 -4.46 -7.77
C ILE A 97 -2.19 -5.03 -6.80
N THR A 98 -3.47 -4.74 -7.02
CA THR A 98 -4.53 -5.18 -6.12
C THR A 98 -5.87 -5.30 -6.83
N HIS A 99 -6.71 -6.17 -6.31
CA HIS A 99 -8.13 -6.29 -6.66
C HIS A 99 -9.04 -5.74 -5.54
N ASP A 100 -8.47 -5.13 -4.51
CA ASP A 100 -9.23 -4.51 -3.42
C ASP A 100 -9.57 -3.05 -3.77
N MET A 101 -10.83 -2.85 -4.17
CA MET A 101 -11.33 -1.53 -4.60
C MET A 101 -11.45 -0.54 -3.44
N HIS A 102 -11.63 -1.01 -2.20
CA HIS A 102 -11.63 -0.15 -1.02
C HIS A 102 -10.23 0.37 -0.73
N LEU A 103 -9.22 -0.50 -0.80
CA LEU A 103 -7.82 -0.11 -0.70
C LEU A 103 -7.46 0.94 -1.74
N MET A 104 -7.87 0.71 -2.98
CA MET A 104 -7.61 1.62 -4.07
C MET A 104 -8.20 3.01 -3.81
N LEU A 105 -9.46 3.10 -3.38
CA LEU A 105 -10.11 4.37 -3.03
C LEU A 105 -9.44 5.08 -1.86
N GLU A 106 -9.08 4.33 -0.83
CA GLU A 106 -8.60 4.89 0.42
C GLU A 106 -7.14 5.37 0.34
N TYR A 107 -6.28 4.67 -0.39
CA TYR A 107 -4.84 4.87 -0.30
C TYR A 107 -4.15 5.29 -1.60
N THR A 108 -4.82 5.22 -2.76
CA THR A 108 -4.16 5.51 -4.02
C THR A 108 -4.73 6.76 -4.70
N PRO A 109 -3.91 7.80 -4.94
CA PRO A 109 -4.38 8.99 -5.66
C PRO A 109 -4.51 8.73 -7.17
N ARG A 110 -3.80 7.74 -7.71
CA ARG A 110 -3.76 7.41 -9.14
C ARG A 110 -3.90 5.91 -9.33
N ALA A 111 -4.73 5.52 -10.29
CA ALA A 111 -4.98 4.13 -10.64
C ALA A 111 -4.74 3.91 -12.14
N LEU A 112 -3.99 2.84 -12.44
CA LEU A 112 -3.78 2.32 -13.77
C LEU A 112 -4.64 1.07 -13.94
N VAL A 113 -5.55 1.07 -14.91
CA VAL A 113 -6.44 -0.06 -15.16
C VAL A 113 -6.01 -0.79 -16.42
N PHE A 114 -5.77 -2.08 -16.28
CA PHE A 114 -5.42 -2.94 -17.39
C PHE A 114 -6.56 -3.93 -17.67
N ALA A 115 -6.90 -4.09 -18.94
CA ALA A 115 -7.81 -5.13 -19.42
C ALA A 115 -7.33 -5.63 -20.78
N ASP A 116 -7.46 -6.92 -21.04
CA ASP A 116 -7.05 -7.55 -22.30
C ASP A 116 -5.62 -7.21 -22.74
N GLY A 117 -4.69 -7.13 -21.77
CA GLY A 117 -3.29 -6.81 -22.00
C GLY A 117 -3.00 -5.36 -22.39
N ARG A 118 -3.94 -4.45 -22.20
CA ARG A 118 -3.82 -3.01 -22.54
C ARG A 118 -4.13 -2.14 -21.33
N LEU A 119 -3.45 -1.00 -21.25
CA LEU A 119 -3.82 0.07 -20.35
C LEU A 119 -5.06 0.77 -20.91
N ILE A 120 -6.18 0.70 -20.17
CA ILE A 120 -7.47 1.28 -20.59
C ILE A 120 -7.83 2.54 -19.82
N ALA A 121 -7.24 2.76 -18.65
CA ALA A 121 -7.41 4.01 -17.88
C ALA A 121 -6.17 4.34 -17.04
N ASP A 122 -5.95 5.64 -16.88
CA ASP A 122 -4.93 6.26 -16.03
C ASP A 122 -5.59 7.51 -15.42
N ARG A 123 -6.21 7.37 -14.25
CA ARG A 123 -7.04 8.41 -13.61
C ARG A 123 -6.94 8.30 -12.08
N SER A 124 -7.68 9.16 -11.36
CA SER A 124 -7.91 8.99 -9.92
C SER A 124 -8.67 7.68 -9.64
N ALA A 125 -8.44 7.09 -8.45
CA ALA A 125 -9.16 5.89 -8.05
C ALA A 125 -10.68 6.11 -8.03
N ALA A 126 -11.13 7.27 -7.55
CA ALA A 126 -12.55 7.63 -7.54
C ALA A 126 -13.13 7.71 -8.96
N ALA A 127 -12.42 8.36 -9.91
CA ALA A 127 -12.86 8.45 -11.31
C ALA A 127 -12.98 7.07 -11.97
N VAL A 128 -12.04 6.16 -11.70
CA VAL A 128 -12.09 4.78 -12.22
C VAL A 128 -13.30 4.04 -11.66
N LEU A 129 -13.51 4.10 -10.33
CA LEU A 129 -14.54 3.31 -9.64
C LEU A 129 -15.94 3.95 -9.68
N CYS A 130 -16.07 5.13 -10.27
CA CYS A 130 -17.33 5.77 -10.59
C CYS A 130 -17.70 5.73 -12.10
N ASP A 131 -16.87 5.06 -12.93
CA ASP A 131 -17.12 4.89 -14.36
C ASP A 131 -17.70 3.49 -14.66
N PRO A 132 -19.02 3.37 -14.94
CA PRO A 132 -19.66 2.07 -15.18
C PRO A 132 -19.13 1.34 -16.42
N GLN A 133 -18.53 2.05 -17.38
CA GLN A 133 -17.95 1.42 -18.57
C GLN A 133 -16.61 0.76 -18.21
N LEU A 134 -15.75 1.48 -17.49
CA LEU A 134 -14.48 0.93 -17.01
C LEU A 134 -14.69 -0.25 -16.06
N ILE A 135 -15.64 -0.13 -15.11
CA ILE A 135 -15.99 -1.21 -14.18
C ILE A 135 -16.35 -2.49 -14.94
N ARG A 136 -17.20 -2.39 -15.96
CA ARG A 136 -17.58 -3.55 -16.78
C ARG A 136 -16.44 -4.09 -17.63
N GLN A 137 -15.69 -3.20 -18.29
CA GLN A 137 -14.61 -3.60 -19.19
C GLN A 137 -13.45 -4.28 -18.46
N ALA A 138 -13.11 -3.80 -17.26
CA ALA A 138 -12.03 -4.35 -16.45
C ALA A 138 -12.50 -5.41 -15.43
N ALA A 139 -13.79 -5.78 -15.46
CA ALA A 139 -14.39 -6.69 -14.49
C ALA A 139 -14.13 -6.28 -13.02
N LEU A 140 -14.13 -4.97 -12.75
CA LEU A 140 -13.93 -4.44 -11.40
C LEU A 140 -15.22 -4.58 -10.58
N LYS A 141 -15.06 -4.69 -9.27
CA LYS A 141 -16.20 -4.71 -8.36
C LYS A 141 -16.67 -3.29 -8.07
N GLU A 142 -17.98 -3.05 -8.25
CA GLU A 142 -18.60 -1.79 -7.87
C GLU A 142 -18.48 -1.56 -6.36
N THR A 143 -18.16 -0.33 -5.96
CA THR A 143 -18.02 0.01 -4.53
C THR A 143 -19.36 0.40 -3.92
N SER A 144 -19.55 0.12 -2.63
CA SER A 144 -20.77 0.50 -1.91
C SER A 144 -21.02 2.01 -1.90
N LEU A 145 -19.97 2.83 -1.91
CA LEU A 145 -20.09 4.29 -1.98
C LEU A 145 -20.64 4.76 -3.32
N PHE A 146 -20.18 4.17 -4.42
CA PHE A 146 -20.70 4.48 -5.75
C PHE A 146 -22.16 4.03 -5.88
N THR A 147 -22.48 2.84 -5.42
CA THR A 147 -23.87 2.35 -5.40
C THR A 147 -24.78 3.27 -4.58
N LEU A 148 -24.32 3.73 -3.40
CA LEU A 148 -25.05 4.67 -2.56
C LEU A 148 -25.29 6.02 -3.25
N ALA A 149 -24.25 6.58 -3.89
CA ALA A 149 -24.37 7.83 -4.65
C ALA A 149 -25.45 7.73 -5.74
N ASN A 150 -25.45 6.63 -6.49
CA ASN A 150 -26.44 6.37 -7.54
C ASN A 150 -27.86 6.23 -6.96
N GLN A 151 -28.05 5.51 -5.87
CA GLN A 151 -29.35 5.33 -5.21
C GLN A 151 -29.93 6.64 -4.69
N LEU A 152 -29.08 7.54 -4.20
CA LEU A 152 -29.47 8.85 -3.68
C LEU A 152 -29.55 9.93 -4.78
N GLY A 153 -29.23 9.61 -6.03
CA GLY A 153 -29.22 10.56 -7.15
C GLY A 153 -28.15 11.66 -7.01
N ILE A 154 -27.05 11.37 -6.30
CA ILE A 154 -25.96 12.34 -6.09
C ILE A 154 -25.09 12.38 -7.36
N SER A 155 -24.92 13.58 -7.92
CA SER A 155 -24.11 13.81 -9.11
C SER A 155 -23.25 15.08 -8.92
N PRO A 156 -21.94 15.04 -9.25
CA PRO A 156 -21.21 13.86 -9.72
C PRO A 156 -20.85 12.89 -8.58
N ALA A 157 -21.02 11.59 -8.82
CA ALA A 157 -20.73 10.55 -7.86
C ALA A 157 -19.25 10.50 -7.44
N GLU A 158 -18.33 10.87 -8.34
CA GLU A 158 -16.89 10.92 -8.09
C GLU A 158 -16.57 11.90 -6.93
N GLU A 159 -17.11 13.11 -6.97
CA GLU A 159 -16.89 14.11 -5.91
C GLU A 159 -17.44 13.64 -4.56
N PHE A 160 -18.60 13.01 -4.56
CA PHE A 160 -19.18 12.45 -3.35
C PHE A 160 -18.27 11.37 -2.74
N VAL A 161 -17.80 10.42 -3.56
CA VAL A 161 -16.93 9.32 -3.12
C VAL A 161 -15.61 9.89 -2.59
N GLN A 162 -15.01 10.83 -3.29
CA GLN A 162 -13.75 11.44 -2.88
C GLN A 162 -13.88 12.19 -1.55
N ARG A 163 -14.90 13.04 -1.41
CA ARG A 163 -15.15 13.78 -0.15
C ARG A 163 -15.44 12.85 1.00
N PHE A 164 -16.20 11.78 0.78
CA PHE A 164 -16.48 10.80 1.83
C PHE A 164 -15.20 10.16 2.37
N ILE A 165 -14.28 9.77 1.47
CA ILE A 165 -12.99 9.17 1.86
C ILE A 165 -12.12 10.18 2.62
N GLU A 166 -12.08 11.43 2.19
CA GLU A 166 -11.32 12.49 2.86
C GLU A 166 -11.84 12.75 4.29
N GLU A 167 -13.14 12.94 4.45
CA GLU A 167 -13.80 13.15 5.75
C GLU A 167 -13.63 11.95 6.70
N ASP A 168 -13.83 10.72 6.19
CA ASP A 168 -13.66 9.50 6.99
C ASP A 168 -12.21 9.35 7.48
N ARG A 169 -11.22 9.74 6.68
CA ARG A 169 -9.82 9.79 7.09
C ARG A 169 -9.55 10.82 8.18
N GLU A 170 -10.10 12.02 8.05
CA GLU A 170 -9.95 13.07 9.06
C GLU A 170 -10.52 12.63 10.39
N VAL A 171 -11.73 12.07 10.40
CA VAL A 171 -12.36 11.54 11.60
C VAL A 171 -11.51 10.45 12.26
N ARG A 172 -10.99 9.50 11.48
CA ARG A 172 -10.11 8.43 12.00
C ARG A 172 -8.77 8.94 12.53
N SER A 173 -8.23 10.03 11.97
CA SER A 173 -6.98 10.63 12.43
C SER A 173 -7.12 11.37 13.76
N HIS A 174 -8.27 11.99 14.03
CA HIS A 174 -8.54 12.73 15.26
C HIS A 174 -9.06 11.84 16.42
N GLY A 175 -9.46 10.61 16.14
CA GLY A 175 -9.96 9.64 17.12
C GLY A 175 -8.89 8.71 17.74
N ARG A 176 -7.60 8.98 17.48
CA ARG A 176 -6.47 8.17 18.01
C ARG A 176 -5.69 8.91 19.08
#